data_62f0e9b390fcb82ce8924c874a79899f
#
_entry.id   62f0e9b390fcb82ce8924c874a79899f
#
_cell.length_a   1.000
_cell.length_b   1.000
_cell.length_c   1.000
_cell.angle_alpha   90.00
_cell.angle_beta   90.00
_cell.angle_gamma   90.00
#
_symmetry.space_group_name_H-M   'P 1'
#
loop_
_entity.id
_entity.type
_entity.pdbx_description
1 polymer ?
#
loop_
_entity_poly.entity_id
_entity_poly.type
_entity_poly.pdbx_seq_one_letter_code
_entity_poly.pdbx_strand_id
1 'polypeptide(L)'
;MSKHLIGFILLIPSLVMIKYAYTKYRLSHENKSETEDLTYENYTINNTLINIVKDLSSASRALKCEVCSFAVDVVKNYLLEKKDFKHFIALVTQICYLTKYDKKVCDGAIDRYKDIVIDSFIKRFLDGNYVCTVTNMCKDTTEYESIDDYAKRILEDKPAPKEREIVERKNEDNYYKVLQVSDIHLDMEYEEGTVANCNLPLCCRKLGDDDTVPENPILAGFYGTTGKCDANIETVKAFAAKAKELEPDYIMFTGDNIAHSVWLVNQEEVIKATKMQIEAIQEKFGMDTPIYPAIGNHEKAPVDEFHGDETELLQGLADIFKPYLTDEAYETFRKYGYYSMIVKDKLRIVSINCLLCDSMNFNLLYDFKQTKAMFTWLEGVLSEAEKNGEIVHIMNHFPMPNTHQTIQCTWRLKILLDRYQNIVKGLFSGHSHGEYLVMVHEYYNKTTPMQINYIGSGLTTYSQYQPSFRIYLVDKKELYVQDYIQYRMNLIESNEKREPIWFIPYNATELFNVTSLNDVESMAKFKITPEYIQHKYTDVPGSEDRGKDEGTRYSAQCTYDHDNMEDVFNCTGYSVFSESYLLYLFNKVSVKWEK
;
A
#
# COMPACT_ATOMS: atom_id res chain seq x y z
N MET A 1 -2.26 11.24 0.73
CA MET A 1 -2.63 12.06 1.92
C MET A 1 -1.39 12.22 2.77
N SER A 2 -1.10 13.41 3.35
CA SER A 2 0.09 13.48 4.20
C SER A 2 -0.07 12.51 5.37
N LYS A 3 0.98 11.73 5.62
CA LYS A 3 1.08 10.76 6.73
C LYS A 3 0.65 11.32 8.09
N HIS A 4 0.79 12.65 8.28
CA HIS A 4 0.38 13.34 9.52
C HIS A 4 -1.14 13.39 9.78
N LEU A 5 -1.97 13.51 8.75
CA LEU A 5 -3.42 13.59 8.93
C LEU A 5 -4.00 12.23 9.37
N ILE A 6 -3.47 11.16 8.85
CA ILE A 6 -3.93 9.79 9.15
C ILE A 6 -3.45 9.33 10.52
N GLY A 7 -2.17 9.58 10.87
CA GLY A 7 -1.67 9.33 12.24
C GLY A 7 -2.46 10.08 13.30
N PHE A 8 -2.89 11.30 13.00
CA PHE A 8 -3.77 12.10 13.87
C PHE A 8 -5.18 11.51 13.99
N ILE A 9 -5.77 11.03 12.89
CA ILE A 9 -7.10 10.38 12.89
C ILE A 9 -7.06 9.06 13.67
N LEU A 10 -5.94 8.34 13.70
CA LEU A 10 -5.77 7.06 14.39
C LEU A 10 -5.48 7.18 15.90
N LEU A 11 -4.64 8.14 16.32
CA LEU A 11 -4.21 8.27 17.72
C LEU A 11 -5.20 9.02 18.60
N ILE A 12 -5.91 10.00 18.06
CA ILE A 12 -6.82 10.85 18.83
C ILE A 12 -8.08 10.12 19.31
N PRO A 13 -8.75 9.27 18.51
CA PRO A 13 -9.90 8.53 19.01
C PRO A 13 -9.58 7.67 20.22
N SER A 14 -8.44 6.98 20.20
CA SER A 14 -8.01 6.13 21.31
C SER A 14 -7.72 6.92 22.58
N LEU A 15 -7.01 8.04 22.47
CA LEU A 15 -6.66 8.91 23.60
C LEU A 15 -7.88 9.72 24.11
N VAL A 16 -8.75 10.18 23.22
CA VAL A 16 -9.95 10.94 23.58
C VAL A 16 -11.00 10.03 24.20
N MET A 17 -11.20 8.82 23.70
CA MET A 17 -12.12 7.83 24.31
C MET A 17 -11.63 7.39 25.68
N ILE A 18 -10.34 7.14 25.86
CA ILE A 18 -9.74 6.83 27.17
C ILE A 18 -9.89 8.02 28.12
N LYS A 19 -9.63 9.24 27.66
CA LYS A 19 -9.73 10.46 28.47
C LYS A 19 -11.21 10.78 28.79
N TYR A 20 -12.11 10.58 27.85
CA TYR A 20 -13.56 10.77 28.07
C TYR A 20 -14.12 9.74 29.06
N ALA A 21 -13.77 8.47 28.92
CA ALA A 21 -14.13 7.41 29.86
C ALA A 21 -13.54 7.67 31.26
N TYR A 22 -12.27 8.09 31.34
CA TYR A 22 -11.60 8.46 32.59
C TYR A 22 -12.20 9.72 33.22
N THR A 23 -12.52 10.73 32.43
CA THR A 23 -13.15 11.97 32.92
C THR A 23 -14.58 11.72 33.43
N LYS A 24 -15.36 10.89 32.73
CA LYS A 24 -16.68 10.47 33.20
C LYS A 24 -16.59 9.61 34.45
N TYR A 25 -15.63 8.69 34.52
CA TYR A 25 -15.36 7.90 35.73
C TYR A 25 -15.00 8.83 36.90
N ARG A 26 -14.13 9.81 36.68
CA ARG A 26 -13.70 10.78 37.69
C ARG A 26 -14.85 11.70 38.15
N LEU A 27 -15.61 12.24 37.21
CA LEU A 27 -16.79 13.07 37.50
C LEU A 27 -17.88 12.30 38.25
N SER A 28 -18.03 11.00 38.00
CA SER A 28 -19.00 10.15 38.74
C SER A 28 -18.52 9.83 40.18
N HIS A 29 -17.25 10.08 40.51
CA HIS A 29 -16.67 9.84 41.82
C HIS A 29 -16.38 11.12 42.62
N GLU A 30 -16.28 12.28 41.95
CA GLU A 30 -16.01 13.58 42.60
C GLU A 30 -17.28 14.41 42.94
N ASN A 31 -18.43 14.15 42.32
CA ASN A 31 -19.69 14.88 42.64
C ASN A 31 -20.60 14.10 43.58
N LYS A 32 -20.28 14.14 44.86
CA LYS A 32 -21.25 13.95 45.97
C LYS A 32 -21.64 15.32 46.55
N SER A 33 -22.30 16.15 45.79
CA SER A 33 -23.15 17.22 46.30
C SER A 33 -23.72 18.03 45.14
N GLU A 34 -24.85 17.64 44.69
CA GLU A 34 -25.95 18.48 44.22
C GLU A 34 -27.01 17.57 43.61
N THR A 35 -28.02 17.35 44.43
CA THR A 35 -29.24 16.66 44.03
C THR A 35 -30.15 17.67 43.34
N GLU A 36 -30.38 17.49 42.04
CA GLU A 36 -31.63 17.90 41.41
C GLU A 36 -32.11 16.82 40.45
N ASP A 37 -33.29 16.35 40.76
CA ASP A 37 -34.26 15.57 39.98
C ASP A 37 -33.80 14.88 38.70
N LEU A 38 -33.28 13.66 38.83
CA LEU A 38 -33.31 12.65 37.78
C LEU A 38 -34.31 11.56 38.22
N THR A 39 -35.35 11.45 37.43
CA THR A 39 -36.57 10.68 37.65
C THR A 39 -36.37 9.22 38.01
N TYR A 40 -37.35 8.62 38.67
CA TYR A 40 -37.52 7.27 39.19
C TYR A 40 -37.03 6.12 38.28
N GLU A 41 -37.02 6.30 36.99
CA GLU A 41 -36.50 5.31 36.03
C GLU A 41 -34.98 5.09 36.13
N ASN A 42 -34.18 6.13 36.36
CA ASN A 42 -32.72 6.03 36.48
C ASN A 42 -32.29 5.32 37.79
N TYR A 43 -33.09 5.42 38.85
CA TYR A 43 -32.79 4.74 40.12
C TYR A 43 -33.04 3.23 40.04
N THR A 44 -34.03 2.80 39.28
CA THR A 44 -34.38 1.38 39.07
C THR A 44 -33.33 0.70 38.20
N ILE A 45 -32.87 1.36 37.15
CA ILE A 45 -31.80 0.86 36.26
C ILE A 45 -30.48 0.68 37.04
N ASN A 46 -30.07 1.64 37.86
CA ASN A 46 -28.85 1.56 38.65
C ASN A 46 -28.88 0.41 39.69
N ASN A 47 -29.98 0.20 40.37
CA ASN A 47 -30.12 -0.89 41.35
C ASN A 47 -30.15 -2.26 40.67
N THR A 48 -30.78 -2.39 39.53
CA THR A 48 -30.80 -3.62 38.74
C THR A 48 -29.40 -3.96 38.24
N LEU A 49 -28.64 -2.98 37.69
CA LEU A 49 -27.23 -3.17 37.29
C LEU A 49 -26.32 -3.54 38.45
N ILE A 50 -26.48 -2.91 39.63
CA ILE A 50 -25.68 -3.23 40.83
C ILE A 50 -25.97 -4.65 41.32
N ASN A 51 -27.22 -5.10 41.30
CA ASN A 51 -27.57 -6.46 41.67
C ASN A 51 -27.06 -7.48 40.66
N ILE A 52 -27.19 -7.23 39.35
CA ILE A 52 -26.59 -8.07 38.30
C ILE A 52 -25.08 -8.18 38.49
N VAL A 53 -24.37 -7.09 38.79
CA VAL A 53 -22.91 -7.10 39.03
C VAL A 53 -22.56 -7.91 40.29
N LYS A 54 -23.36 -7.84 41.35
CA LYS A 54 -23.19 -8.63 42.59
C LYS A 54 -23.40 -10.13 42.32
N ASP A 55 -24.45 -10.49 41.61
CA ASP A 55 -24.75 -11.88 41.27
C ASP A 55 -23.69 -12.46 40.30
N LEU A 56 -23.20 -11.65 39.37
CA LEU A 56 -22.12 -12.02 38.49
C LEU A 56 -20.78 -12.23 39.22
N SER A 57 -20.55 -11.58 40.39
CA SER A 57 -19.32 -11.77 41.13
C SER A 57 -19.13 -13.20 41.63
N SER A 58 -20.23 -13.89 41.95
CA SER A 58 -20.28 -15.29 42.41
C SER A 58 -20.51 -16.32 41.29
N ALA A 59 -20.81 -15.87 40.07
CA ALA A 59 -21.15 -16.73 38.94
C ALA A 59 -19.92 -17.49 38.38
N SER A 60 -20.19 -18.60 37.69
CA SER A 60 -19.14 -19.32 36.95
C SER A 60 -18.49 -18.45 35.88
N ARG A 61 -17.26 -18.74 35.51
CA ARG A 61 -16.55 -17.99 34.46
C ARG A 61 -17.27 -18.05 33.10
N ALA A 62 -17.91 -19.18 32.79
CA ALA A 62 -18.70 -19.34 31.57
C ALA A 62 -19.88 -18.37 31.54
N LEU A 63 -20.66 -18.28 32.62
CA LEU A 63 -21.79 -17.35 32.71
C LEU A 63 -21.33 -15.89 32.68
N LYS A 64 -20.20 -15.55 33.33
CA LYS A 64 -19.61 -14.20 33.25
C LYS A 64 -19.25 -13.83 31.81
N CYS A 65 -18.70 -14.78 31.08
CA CYS A 65 -18.32 -14.61 29.68
C CYS A 65 -19.57 -14.34 28.80
N GLU A 66 -20.60 -15.18 28.89
CA GLU A 66 -21.83 -15.02 28.11
C GLU A 66 -22.52 -13.69 28.37
N VAL A 67 -22.68 -13.33 29.65
CA VAL A 67 -23.32 -12.04 30.03
C VAL A 67 -22.50 -10.85 29.59
N CYS A 68 -21.17 -10.93 29.71
CA CYS A 68 -20.30 -9.87 29.23
C CYS A 68 -20.39 -9.71 27.71
N SER A 69 -20.28 -10.81 26.94
CA SER A 69 -20.38 -10.76 25.48
C SER A 69 -21.71 -10.21 25.01
N PHE A 70 -22.80 -10.68 25.60
CA PHE A 70 -24.14 -10.15 25.29
C PHE A 70 -24.25 -8.64 25.57
N ALA A 71 -23.77 -8.18 26.73
CA ALA A 71 -23.83 -6.76 27.09
C ALA A 71 -23.01 -5.89 26.12
N VAL A 72 -21.83 -6.36 25.72
CA VAL A 72 -20.98 -5.66 24.73
C VAL A 72 -21.67 -5.63 23.37
N ASP A 73 -22.26 -6.72 22.93
CA ASP A 73 -22.96 -6.81 21.64
C ASP A 73 -24.19 -5.91 21.59
N VAL A 74 -24.94 -5.79 22.70
CA VAL A 74 -26.07 -4.83 22.81
C VAL A 74 -25.58 -3.39 22.65
N VAL A 75 -24.49 -3.01 23.33
CA VAL A 75 -23.89 -1.67 23.21
C VAL A 75 -23.37 -1.43 21.80
N LYS A 76 -22.66 -2.40 21.23
CA LYS A 76 -22.14 -2.36 19.84
C LYS A 76 -23.26 -2.11 18.84
N ASN A 77 -24.32 -2.93 18.89
CA ASN A 77 -25.43 -2.83 17.96
C ASN A 77 -26.18 -1.50 18.11
N TYR A 78 -26.38 -1.03 19.36
CA TYR A 78 -26.96 0.28 19.62
C TYR A 78 -26.15 1.42 19.00
N LEU A 79 -24.82 1.40 19.15
CA LEU A 79 -23.95 2.44 18.59
C LEU A 79 -23.91 2.39 17.06
N LEU A 80 -23.89 1.21 16.46
CA LEU A 80 -23.94 1.02 15.01
C LEU A 80 -25.28 1.48 14.42
N GLU A 81 -26.38 1.29 15.14
CA GLU A 81 -27.73 1.71 14.71
C GLU A 81 -27.92 3.22 14.83
N LYS A 82 -27.55 3.81 15.97
CA LYS A 82 -27.79 5.24 16.25
C LYS A 82 -26.86 6.17 15.48
N LYS A 83 -25.60 5.77 15.25
CA LYS A 83 -24.56 6.54 14.53
C LYS A 83 -24.48 8.04 14.93
N ASP A 84 -24.80 8.38 16.18
CA ASP A 84 -24.77 9.77 16.66
C ASP A 84 -23.39 10.13 17.22
N PHE A 85 -22.44 10.32 16.32
CA PHE A 85 -21.05 10.69 16.63
C PHE A 85 -20.75 12.17 16.32
N LYS A 86 -21.78 13.02 16.18
CA LYS A 86 -21.65 14.43 15.77
C LYS A 86 -20.61 15.20 16.59
N HIS A 87 -20.62 15.05 17.92
CA HIS A 87 -19.65 15.74 18.79
C HIS A 87 -18.22 15.24 18.60
N PHE A 88 -18.05 13.93 18.37
CA PHE A 88 -16.77 13.34 18.09
C PHE A 88 -16.24 13.80 16.72
N ILE A 89 -17.07 13.75 15.68
CA ILE A 89 -16.72 14.23 14.33
C ILE A 89 -16.36 15.72 14.39
N ALA A 90 -17.17 16.54 15.07
CA ALA A 90 -16.88 17.95 15.23
C ALA A 90 -15.53 18.21 15.92
N LEU A 91 -15.18 17.42 16.95
CA LEU A 91 -13.87 17.52 17.62
C LEU A 91 -12.73 17.17 16.66
N VAL A 92 -12.83 16.05 15.93
CA VAL A 92 -11.81 15.63 14.95
C VAL A 92 -11.66 16.70 13.85
N THR A 93 -12.76 17.28 13.39
CA THR A 93 -12.76 18.37 12.42
C THR A 93 -12.02 19.60 12.95
N GLN A 94 -12.29 20.03 14.19
CA GLN A 94 -11.57 21.16 14.79
C GLN A 94 -10.07 20.87 14.96
N ILE A 95 -9.71 19.64 15.32
CA ILE A 95 -8.30 19.24 15.41
C ILE A 95 -7.63 19.30 14.04
N CYS A 96 -8.30 18.81 12.99
CA CYS A 96 -7.78 18.91 11.62
C CYS A 96 -7.54 20.36 11.21
N TYR A 97 -8.44 21.29 11.54
CA TYR A 97 -8.28 22.72 11.26
C TYR A 97 -7.08 23.38 11.99
N LEU A 98 -6.61 22.77 13.07
CA LEU A 98 -5.38 23.20 13.76
C LEU A 98 -4.10 22.71 13.05
N THR A 99 -4.23 21.88 12.06
CA THR A 99 -3.11 21.42 11.22
C THR A 99 -2.80 22.45 10.12
N LYS A 100 -1.82 22.12 9.28
CA LYS A 100 -1.45 22.96 8.12
C LYS A 100 -2.38 22.78 6.91
N TYR A 101 -3.40 21.93 7.03
CA TYR A 101 -4.30 21.62 5.92
C TYR A 101 -5.42 22.63 5.79
N ASP A 102 -5.80 22.90 4.55
CA ASP A 102 -6.95 23.71 4.22
C ASP A 102 -8.25 23.08 4.76
N LYS A 103 -9.23 23.90 5.12
CA LYS A 103 -10.53 23.46 5.63
C LYS A 103 -11.23 22.48 4.71
N LYS A 104 -11.25 22.76 3.40
CA LYS A 104 -11.90 21.89 2.41
C LYS A 104 -11.25 20.50 2.32
N VAL A 105 -9.92 20.41 2.55
CA VAL A 105 -9.21 19.13 2.61
C VAL A 105 -9.63 18.35 3.86
N CYS A 106 -9.70 19.02 5.03
CA CYS A 106 -10.16 18.42 6.28
C CYS A 106 -11.60 17.93 6.18
N ASP A 107 -12.51 18.76 5.68
CA ASP A 107 -13.93 18.44 5.55
C ASP A 107 -14.15 17.27 4.59
N GLY A 108 -13.50 17.29 3.43
CA GLY A 108 -13.60 16.24 2.44
C GLY A 108 -13.01 14.91 2.94
N ALA A 109 -11.85 14.91 3.60
CA ALA A 109 -11.25 13.72 4.16
C ALA A 109 -12.13 13.13 5.28
N ILE A 110 -12.59 13.95 6.22
CA ILE A 110 -13.46 13.49 7.31
C ILE A 110 -14.78 12.95 6.77
N ASP A 111 -15.38 13.61 5.80
CA ASP A 111 -16.64 13.14 5.20
C ASP A 111 -16.49 11.76 4.56
N ARG A 112 -15.37 11.49 3.91
CA ARG A 112 -15.10 10.21 3.23
C ARG A 112 -14.80 9.06 4.18
N TYR A 113 -14.02 9.31 5.25
CA TYR A 113 -13.52 8.24 6.11
C TYR A 113 -14.28 8.05 7.43
N LYS A 114 -15.11 9.05 7.87
CA LYS A 114 -15.76 9.03 9.19
C LYS A 114 -16.53 7.75 9.49
N ASP A 115 -17.36 7.30 8.55
CA ASP A 115 -18.22 6.14 8.76
C ASP A 115 -17.40 4.84 8.84
N ILE A 116 -16.42 4.67 7.95
CA ILE A 116 -15.54 3.50 7.91
C ILE A 116 -14.72 3.41 9.20
N VAL A 117 -14.10 4.53 9.61
CA VAL A 117 -13.30 4.60 10.84
C VAL A 117 -14.15 4.28 12.06
N ILE A 118 -15.31 4.91 12.18
CA ILE A 118 -16.20 4.71 13.34
C ILE A 118 -16.69 3.26 13.38
N ASP A 119 -17.20 2.72 12.27
CA ASP A 119 -17.70 1.36 12.18
C ASP A 119 -16.60 0.32 12.51
N SER A 120 -15.41 0.51 11.96
CA SER A 120 -14.27 -0.40 12.20
C SER A 120 -13.81 -0.38 13.66
N PHE A 121 -13.73 0.82 14.27
CA PHE A 121 -13.44 0.94 15.70
C PHE A 121 -14.50 0.28 16.57
N ILE A 122 -15.78 0.49 16.28
CA ILE A 122 -16.88 -0.15 17.03
C ILE A 122 -16.80 -1.67 16.87
N LYS A 123 -16.64 -2.18 15.65
CA LYS A 123 -16.54 -3.61 15.38
C LYS A 123 -15.35 -4.25 16.08
N ARG A 124 -14.19 -3.57 16.14
CA ARG A 124 -12.96 -4.09 16.76
C ARG A 124 -12.97 -3.98 18.28
N PHE A 125 -13.28 -2.81 18.82
CA PHE A 125 -13.11 -2.53 20.25
C PHE A 125 -14.37 -2.79 21.08
N LEU A 126 -15.53 -2.94 20.45
CA LEU A 126 -16.76 -3.44 21.07
C LEU A 126 -17.11 -4.85 20.56
N ASP A 127 -16.11 -5.65 20.24
CA ASP A 127 -16.28 -7.09 20.07
C ASP A 127 -16.37 -7.77 21.44
N GLY A 128 -17.43 -8.56 21.64
CA GLY A 128 -17.73 -9.21 22.93
C GLY A 128 -16.58 -10.14 23.37
N ASN A 129 -16.03 -10.94 22.46
CA ASN A 129 -14.90 -11.80 22.77
C ASN A 129 -13.65 -10.99 23.16
N TYR A 130 -13.35 -9.93 22.39
CA TYR A 130 -12.19 -9.10 22.66
C TYR A 130 -12.31 -8.40 24.04
N VAL A 131 -13.40 -7.64 24.27
CA VAL A 131 -13.61 -6.89 25.51
C VAL A 131 -13.63 -7.81 26.73
N CYS A 132 -14.36 -8.92 26.62
CA CYS A 132 -14.57 -9.82 27.75
C CYS A 132 -13.34 -10.71 28.05
N THR A 133 -12.48 -10.93 27.05
CA THR A 133 -11.17 -11.56 27.24
C THR A 133 -10.19 -10.60 27.90
N VAL A 134 -10.09 -9.36 27.42
CA VAL A 134 -9.21 -8.33 27.99
C VAL A 134 -9.58 -8.02 29.44
N THR A 135 -10.90 -8.02 29.76
CA THR A 135 -11.40 -7.87 31.14
C THR A 135 -11.31 -9.15 31.98
N ASN A 136 -10.75 -10.22 31.45
CA ASN A 136 -10.59 -11.53 32.11
C ASN A 136 -11.93 -12.21 32.51
N MET A 137 -13.04 -11.81 31.90
CA MET A 137 -14.35 -12.44 32.07
C MET A 137 -14.51 -13.68 31.19
N CYS A 138 -13.94 -13.64 29.96
CA CYS A 138 -13.82 -14.79 29.07
C CYS A 138 -12.42 -15.41 29.13
N LYS A 139 -12.31 -16.66 28.71
CA LYS A 139 -11.04 -17.28 28.36
C LYS A 139 -10.79 -16.99 26.88
N ASP A 140 -9.59 -16.56 26.55
CA ASP A 140 -9.20 -16.47 25.13
C ASP A 140 -9.18 -17.89 24.55
N THR A 141 -10.11 -18.19 23.68
CA THR A 141 -10.21 -19.47 22.98
C THR A 141 -9.87 -19.31 21.50
N THR A 142 -9.52 -18.10 21.06
CA THR A 142 -9.16 -17.83 19.68
C THR A 142 -7.79 -18.42 19.39
N GLU A 143 -7.74 -19.37 18.48
CA GLU A 143 -6.47 -19.93 18.01
C GLU A 143 -5.90 -19.00 16.94
N TYR A 144 -4.71 -18.48 17.20
CA TYR A 144 -3.95 -17.67 16.25
C TYR A 144 -2.82 -18.49 15.64
N GLU A 145 -2.70 -18.47 14.31
CA GLU A 145 -1.50 -18.99 13.65
C GLU A 145 -0.39 -17.97 13.75
N SER A 146 0.62 -18.24 14.57
CA SER A 146 1.80 -17.39 14.66
C SER A 146 2.59 -17.40 13.32
N ILE A 147 3.40 -16.38 13.09
CA ILE A 147 4.30 -16.36 11.92
C ILE A 147 5.25 -17.56 11.95
N ASP A 148 5.74 -17.94 13.15
CA ASP A 148 6.62 -19.10 13.29
C ASP A 148 5.91 -20.44 13.00
N ASP A 149 4.64 -20.60 13.40
CA ASP A 149 3.86 -21.79 13.07
C ASP A 149 3.60 -21.87 11.56
N TYR A 150 3.27 -20.74 10.94
CA TYR A 150 3.13 -20.63 9.49
C TYR A 150 4.45 -20.98 8.78
N ALA A 151 5.57 -20.42 9.23
CA ALA A 151 6.89 -20.71 8.66
C ALA A 151 7.26 -22.18 8.78
N LYS A 152 7.05 -22.81 9.95
CA LYS A 152 7.28 -24.24 10.14
C LYS A 152 6.49 -25.08 9.14
N ARG A 153 5.19 -24.80 8.98
CA ARG A 153 4.31 -25.52 8.06
C ARG A 153 4.73 -25.35 6.61
N ILE A 154 5.01 -24.12 6.19
CA ILE A 154 5.33 -23.81 4.78
C ILE A 154 6.73 -24.28 4.39
N LEU A 155 7.72 -24.16 5.29
CA LEU A 155 9.12 -24.46 5.00
C LEU A 155 9.51 -25.90 5.33
N GLU A 156 8.58 -26.74 5.87
CA GLU A 156 8.85 -28.14 6.20
C GLU A 156 9.40 -28.93 5.00
N ASP A 157 8.75 -28.78 3.83
CA ASP A 157 9.13 -29.44 2.58
C ASP A 157 9.85 -28.50 1.60
N LYS A 158 10.59 -27.49 2.11
CA LYS A 158 11.36 -26.57 1.27
C LYS A 158 12.47 -27.34 0.55
N PRO A 159 12.49 -27.35 -0.83
CA PRO A 159 13.58 -27.96 -1.57
C PRO A 159 14.87 -27.16 -1.40
N ALA A 160 16.01 -27.85 -1.56
CA ALA A 160 17.30 -27.16 -1.60
C ALA A 160 17.31 -26.08 -2.71
N PRO A 161 17.93 -24.91 -2.46
CA PRO A 161 18.09 -23.89 -3.48
C PRO A 161 18.84 -24.46 -4.69
N LYS A 162 18.32 -24.16 -5.88
CA LYS A 162 19.02 -24.49 -7.12
C LYS A 162 20.16 -23.51 -7.37
N GLU A 163 21.28 -24.02 -7.85
CA GLU A 163 22.38 -23.17 -8.31
C GLU A 163 21.90 -22.23 -9.43
N ARG A 164 22.32 -20.96 -9.37
CA ARG A 164 21.97 -19.94 -10.34
C ARG A 164 23.03 -19.88 -11.43
N GLU A 165 22.62 -20.02 -12.68
CA GLU A 165 23.50 -19.79 -13.80
C GLU A 165 23.72 -18.29 -13.98
N ILE A 166 24.95 -17.82 -13.83
CA ILE A 166 25.35 -16.43 -14.04
C ILE A 166 26.00 -16.32 -15.41
N VAL A 167 25.28 -15.72 -16.33
CA VAL A 167 25.76 -15.55 -17.70
C VAL A 167 25.83 -14.07 -18.08
N GLU A 168 26.77 -13.72 -18.94
CA GLU A 168 26.82 -12.38 -19.51
C GLU A 168 25.60 -12.09 -20.38
N ARG A 169 25.21 -10.82 -20.42
CA ARG A 169 24.14 -10.34 -21.30
C ARG A 169 24.47 -10.68 -22.76
N LYS A 170 23.59 -11.43 -23.37
CA LYS A 170 23.67 -11.84 -24.79
C LYS A 170 22.94 -10.84 -25.68
N ASN A 171 22.77 -11.24 -26.94
CA ASN A 171 21.99 -10.50 -27.92
C ASN A 171 20.54 -10.27 -27.40
N GLU A 172 19.93 -9.16 -27.74
CA GLU A 172 18.55 -8.79 -27.27
C GLU A 172 17.50 -9.86 -27.61
N ASP A 173 17.67 -10.58 -28.72
CA ASP A 173 16.78 -11.67 -29.14
C ASP A 173 16.63 -12.81 -28.12
N ASN A 174 17.54 -12.90 -27.13
CA ASN A 174 17.50 -13.91 -26.08
C ASN A 174 16.60 -13.48 -24.90
N TYR A 175 16.04 -12.28 -24.91
CA TYR A 175 15.25 -11.73 -23.81
C TYR A 175 13.84 -11.37 -24.22
N TYR A 176 12.88 -11.56 -23.32
CA TYR A 176 11.62 -10.84 -23.35
C TYR A 176 11.86 -9.41 -22.83
N LYS A 177 11.34 -8.44 -23.54
CA LYS A 177 11.32 -7.04 -23.12
C LYS A 177 10.04 -6.80 -22.33
N VAL A 178 10.14 -6.63 -21.02
CA VAL A 178 9.01 -6.44 -20.13
C VAL A 178 8.96 -4.99 -19.66
N LEU A 179 7.95 -4.26 -20.09
CA LEU A 179 7.73 -2.87 -19.68
C LEU A 179 7.06 -2.84 -18.32
N GLN A 180 7.60 -2.08 -17.36
CA GLN A 180 6.88 -1.70 -16.14
C GLN A 180 6.56 -0.20 -16.18
N VAL A 181 5.29 0.11 -15.97
CA VAL A 181 4.77 1.44 -15.64
C VAL A 181 3.96 1.34 -14.36
N SER A 182 4.12 2.32 -13.47
CA SER A 182 3.53 2.35 -12.14
C SER A 182 3.19 3.78 -11.74
N ASP A 183 2.31 3.92 -10.74
CA ASP A 183 2.10 5.20 -10.05
C ASP A 183 1.90 6.35 -11.05
N ILE A 184 0.95 6.18 -11.96
CA ILE A 184 0.65 7.21 -12.96
C ILE A 184 -0.06 8.38 -12.29
N HIS A 185 -0.99 8.09 -11.37
CA HIS A 185 -1.78 9.12 -10.68
C HIS A 185 -2.34 10.16 -11.64
N LEU A 186 -3.11 9.70 -12.65
CA LEU A 186 -3.68 10.60 -13.65
C LEU A 186 -4.60 11.63 -12.98
N ASP A 187 -4.20 12.90 -13.07
CA ASP A 187 -5.04 14.02 -12.68
C ASP A 187 -5.87 14.50 -13.87
N MET A 188 -7.16 14.12 -13.88
CA MET A 188 -8.11 14.51 -14.94
C MET A 188 -8.46 16.01 -14.91
N GLU A 189 -8.14 16.71 -13.81
CA GLU A 189 -8.38 18.15 -13.65
C GLU A 189 -7.09 18.99 -13.81
N TYR A 190 -5.97 18.33 -14.16
CA TYR A 190 -4.73 19.04 -14.45
C TYR A 190 -4.93 20.05 -15.58
N GLU A 191 -4.49 21.28 -15.35
CA GLU A 191 -4.55 22.35 -16.37
C GLU A 191 -3.23 23.10 -16.44
N GLU A 192 -2.62 23.12 -17.64
CA GLU A 192 -1.41 23.88 -17.94
C GLU A 192 -1.59 25.37 -17.60
N GLY A 193 -0.56 25.99 -17.02
CA GLY A 193 -0.57 27.41 -16.67
C GLY A 193 -1.25 27.75 -15.33
N THR A 194 -1.87 26.78 -14.66
CA THR A 194 -2.38 26.95 -13.30
C THR A 194 -1.26 26.91 -12.25
N VAL A 195 -1.58 27.21 -10.99
CA VAL A 195 -0.57 27.28 -9.92
C VAL A 195 -0.13 25.88 -9.48
N ALA A 196 1.18 25.61 -9.55
CA ALA A 196 1.79 24.34 -9.14
C ALA A 196 2.29 24.31 -7.68
N ASN A 197 2.50 25.47 -7.06
CA ASN A 197 2.96 25.59 -5.67
C ASN A 197 1.89 26.17 -4.74
N CYS A 198 0.64 25.82 -4.97
CA CYS A 198 -0.51 26.22 -4.14
C CYS A 198 -0.42 25.69 -2.70
N ASN A 199 -1.33 26.13 -1.80
CA ASN A 199 -1.37 25.70 -0.41
C ASN A 199 -2.10 24.36 -0.19
N LEU A 200 -2.71 23.78 -1.25
CA LEU A 200 -3.36 22.47 -1.17
C LEU A 200 -2.35 21.33 -1.22
N PRO A 201 -2.74 20.12 -0.82
CA PRO A 201 -1.91 18.92 -1.01
C PRO A 201 -1.66 18.58 -2.48
N LEU A 202 -2.63 18.84 -3.36
CA LEU A 202 -2.53 18.68 -4.81
C LEU A 202 -2.84 20.01 -5.49
N CYS A 203 -2.00 20.40 -6.44
CA CYS A 203 -2.03 21.65 -7.20
C CYS A 203 -2.19 21.36 -8.70
N CYS A 204 -1.81 22.31 -9.56
CA CYS A 204 -1.92 22.22 -11.03
C CYS A 204 -3.37 22.10 -11.53
N ARG A 205 -4.31 22.64 -10.76
CA ARG A 205 -5.75 22.69 -11.06
C ARG A 205 -6.25 24.13 -10.93
N LYS A 206 -7.42 24.41 -11.45
CA LYS A 206 -8.08 25.71 -11.19
C LYS A 206 -8.28 25.90 -9.71
N LEU A 207 -7.82 27.03 -9.21
CA LEU A 207 -8.07 27.45 -7.83
C LEU A 207 -9.52 27.91 -7.68
N GLY A 208 -10.12 27.61 -6.53
CA GLY A 208 -11.43 28.17 -6.16
C GLY A 208 -11.31 29.64 -5.73
N ASP A 209 -12.45 30.31 -5.58
CA ASP A 209 -12.52 31.74 -5.24
C ASP A 209 -11.86 32.08 -3.89
N ASP A 210 -11.85 31.14 -2.96
CA ASP A 210 -11.26 31.28 -1.62
C ASP A 210 -9.79 30.86 -1.55
N ASP A 211 -9.21 30.31 -2.62
CA ASP A 211 -7.83 29.85 -2.65
C ASP A 211 -6.85 31.02 -2.85
N THR A 212 -5.73 30.99 -2.14
CA THR A 212 -4.70 32.02 -2.25
C THR A 212 -3.65 31.65 -3.29
N VAL A 213 -3.36 32.58 -4.19
CA VAL A 213 -2.21 32.49 -5.10
C VAL A 213 -0.95 32.90 -4.34
N PRO A 214 0.13 32.10 -4.34
CA PRO A 214 1.39 32.48 -3.69
C PRO A 214 2.03 33.70 -4.37
N GLU A 215 2.85 34.44 -3.64
CA GLU A 215 3.53 35.65 -4.13
C GLU A 215 4.40 35.37 -5.37
N ASN A 216 5.04 34.20 -5.41
CA ASN A 216 5.86 33.74 -6.54
C ASN A 216 5.25 32.42 -7.08
N PRO A 217 4.23 32.47 -7.95
CA PRO A 217 3.58 31.30 -8.46
C PRO A 217 4.49 30.55 -9.44
N ILE A 218 4.62 29.24 -9.23
CA ILE A 218 5.16 28.31 -10.23
C ILE A 218 3.97 27.86 -11.07
N LEU A 219 4.09 27.91 -12.39
CA LEU A 219 3.01 27.54 -13.29
C LEU A 219 3.15 26.10 -13.77
N ALA A 220 2.02 25.44 -13.89
CA ALA A 220 1.92 24.07 -14.39
C ALA A 220 2.39 23.98 -15.85
N GLY A 221 3.32 23.06 -16.13
CA GLY A 221 3.85 22.79 -17.45
C GLY A 221 2.97 21.89 -18.30
N PHE A 222 3.24 21.80 -19.61
CA PHE A 222 2.47 20.97 -20.54
C PHE A 222 2.57 19.47 -20.24
N TYR A 223 3.75 18.96 -19.91
CA TYR A 223 4.00 17.55 -19.55
C TYR A 223 4.04 17.28 -18.04
N GLY A 224 3.49 18.17 -17.22
CA GLY A 224 3.52 18.05 -15.78
C GLY A 224 4.49 19.01 -15.10
N THR A 225 4.48 19.00 -13.78
CA THR A 225 5.36 19.84 -12.94
C THR A 225 5.69 19.11 -11.65
N THR A 226 6.98 18.97 -11.33
CA THR A 226 7.41 18.29 -10.10
C THR A 226 6.94 19.02 -8.84
N GLY A 227 6.58 18.25 -7.81
CA GLY A 227 6.21 18.81 -6.51
C GLY A 227 4.83 18.37 -6.04
N LYS A 228 3.85 19.23 -6.13
CA LYS A 228 2.48 18.98 -5.68
C LYS A 228 1.51 18.72 -6.85
N CYS A 229 1.99 18.25 -7.97
CA CYS A 229 1.20 17.98 -9.15
C CYS A 229 1.36 16.54 -9.58
N ASP A 230 0.26 15.90 -9.92
CA ASP A 230 0.23 14.56 -10.51
C ASP A 230 0.40 14.61 -12.03
N ALA A 231 0.51 13.44 -12.65
CA ALA A 231 0.63 13.36 -14.11
C ALA A 231 -0.67 13.78 -14.80
N ASN A 232 -0.52 14.37 -15.96
CA ASN A 232 -1.62 14.67 -16.88
C ASN A 232 -1.66 13.68 -18.04
N ILE A 233 -2.69 13.76 -18.86
CA ILE A 233 -2.88 12.85 -20.00
C ILE A 233 -1.79 13.00 -21.08
N GLU A 234 -1.18 14.18 -21.22
CA GLU A 234 -0.11 14.40 -22.20
C GLU A 234 1.18 13.69 -21.78
N THR A 235 1.45 13.59 -20.47
CA THR A 235 2.53 12.76 -19.92
C THR A 235 2.31 11.27 -20.25
N VAL A 236 1.07 10.78 -20.09
CA VAL A 236 0.72 9.39 -20.42
C VAL A 236 0.88 9.10 -21.90
N LYS A 237 0.42 10.01 -22.78
CA LYS A 237 0.59 9.89 -24.23
C LYS A 237 2.07 9.90 -24.65
N ALA A 238 2.87 10.80 -24.04
CA ALA A 238 4.30 10.89 -24.29
C ALA A 238 5.04 9.61 -23.85
N PHE A 239 4.68 9.06 -22.69
CA PHE A 239 5.15 7.76 -22.22
C PHE A 239 4.80 6.66 -23.22
N ALA A 240 3.51 6.53 -23.61
CA ALA A 240 3.05 5.47 -24.52
C ALA A 240 3.76 5.53 -25.88
N ALA A 241 3.97 6.74 -26.40
CA ALA A 241 4.71 6.93 -27.66
C ALA A 241 6.16 6.44 -27.54
N LYS A 242 6.87 6.85 -26.49
CA LYS A 242 8.26 6.43 -26.25
C LYS A 242 8.39 4.93 -25.98
N ALA A 243 7.53 4.39 -25.14
CA ALA A 243 7.53 2.98 -24.77
C ALA A 243 7.23 2.06 -25.98
N LYS A 244 6.39 2.49 -26.92
CA LYS A 244 6.11 1.74 -28.17
C LYS A 244 7.35 1.54 -29.06
N GLU A 245 8.25 2.53 -29.10
CA GLU A 245 9.51 2.42 -29.86
C GLU A 245 10.42 1.29 -29.35
N LEU A 246 10.22 0.84 -28.10
CA LEU A 246 11.05 -0.17 -27.45
C LEU A 246 10.55 -1.60 -27.72
N GLU A 247 9.37 -1.73 -28.34
CA GLU A 247 8.74 -3.00 -28.71
C GLU A 247 8.67 -4.02 -27.56
N PRO A 248 8.03 -3.68 -26.42
CA PRO A 248 7.91 -4.63 -25.31
C PRO A 248 6.99 -5.80 -25.66
N ASP A 249 7.32 -6.99 -25.16
CA ASP A 249 6.53 -8.20 -25.29
C ASP A 249 5.21 -8.12 -24.51
N TYR A 250 5.22 -7.43 -23.35
CA TYR A 250 4.05 -7.11 -22.55
C TYR A 250 4.34 -5.98 -21.54
N ILE A 251 3.28 -5.44 -20.96
CA ILE A 251 3.32 -4.34 -20.02
C ILE A 251 2.84 -4.83 -18.65
N MET A 252 3.63 -4.64 -17.60
CA MET A 252 3.23 -4.72 -16.20
C MET A 252 2.74 -3.34 -15.75
N PHE A 253 1.47 -3.24 -15.43
CA PHE A 253 0.80 -2.03 -14.98
C PHE A 253 0.56 -2.15 -13.48
N THR A 254 1.49 -1.60 -12.66
CA THR A 254 1.61 -1.96 -11.25
C THR A 254 0.83 -1.05 -10.28
N GLY A 255 -0.25 -0.42 -10.77
CA GLY A 255 -1.25 0.24 -9.91
C GLY A 255 -1.00 1.73 -9.66
N ASP A 256 -1.87 2.31 -8.86
CA ASP A 256 -1.97 3.72 -8.50
C ASP A 256 -2.28 4.64 -9.68
N ASN A 257 -3.54 4.54 -10.14
CA ASN A 257 -3.99 5.18 -11.36
C ASN A 257 -4.62 6.56 -11.15
N ILE A 258 -5.30 6.81 -10.00
CA ILE A 258 -6.00 8.08 -9.73
C ILE A 258 -5.14 9.05 -8.93
N ALA A 259 -5.36 10.35 -9.17
CA ALA A 259 -4.65 11.45 -8.52
C ALA A 259 -4.74 11.48 -6.98
N HIS A 260 -3.78 12.16 -6.34
CA HIS A 260 -3.69 12.33 -4.89
C HIS A 260 -4.76 13.25 -4.27
N SER A 261 -5.83 13.60 -5.01
CA SER A 261 -6.98 14.33 -4.48
C SER A 261 -7.91 13.46 -3.62
N VAL A 262 -7.36 12.71 -2.69
CA VAL A 262 -8.03 11.66 -1.89
C VAL A 262 -9.26 12.15 -1.12
N TRP A 263 -9.36 13.46 -0.85
CA TRP A 263 -10.52 14.10 -0.20
C TRP A 263 -11.68 14.39 -1.17
N LEU A 264 -11.46 14.22 -2.49
CA LEU A 264 -12.46 14.48 -3.55
C LEU A 264 -12.84 13.23 -4.33
N VAL A 265 -11.89 12.31 -4.55
CA VAL A 265 -12.02 11.14 -5.43
C VAL A 265 -13.20 10.24 -5.03
N ASN A 266 -13.94 9.78 -6.02
CA ASN A 266 -14.96 8.75 -5.90
C ASN A 266 -14.64 7.52 -6.78
N GLN A 267 -15.41 6.46 -6.63
CA GLN A 267 -15.17 5.18 -7.29
C GLN A 267 -15.30 5.23 -8.82
N GLU A 268 -16.24 6.02 -9.34
CA GLU A 268 -16.42 6.21 -10.79
C GLU A 268 -15.20 6.90 -11.42
N GLU A 269 -14.62 7.86 -10.70
CA GLU A 269 -13.41 8.56 -11.14
C GLU A 269 -12.19 7.64 -11.18
N VAL A 270 -12.06 6.69 -10.25
CA VAL A 270 -11.01 5.66 -10.29
C VAL A 270 -11.10 4.85 -11.57
N ILE A 271 -12.28 4.30 -11.88
CA ILE A 271 -12.52 3.52 -13.11
C ILE A 271 -12.26 4.38 -14.35
N LYS A 272 -12.76 5.62 -14.36
CA LYS A 272 -12.59 6.55 -15.49
C LYS A 272 -11.12 6.88 -15.73
N ALA A 273 -10.36 7.22 -14.70
CA ALA A 273 -8.94 7.54 -14.82
C ALA A 273 -8.14 6.34 -15.34
N THR A 274 -8.38 5.14 -14.79
CA THR A 274 -7.77 3.90 -15.29
C THR A 274 -8.08 3.66 -16.76
N LYS A 275 -9.36 3.81 -17.15
CA LYS A 275 -9.78 3.65 -18.53
C LYS A 275 -9.08 4.63 -19.49
N MET A 276 -9.02 5.91 -19.12
CA MET A 276 -8.37 6.94 -19.94
C MET A 276 -6.87 6.64 -20.15
N GLN A 277 -6.17 6.14 -19.14
CA GLN A 277 -4.76 5.75 -19.25
C GLN A 277 -4.58 4.57 -20.19
N ILE A 278 -5.39 3.53 -20.02
CA ILE A 278 -5.31 2.34 -20.87
C ILE A 278 -5.68 2.66 -22.32
N GLU A 279 -6.69 3.49 -22.57
CA GLU A 279 -7.04 3.97 -23.92
C GLU A 279 -5.89 4.75 -24.57
N ALA A 280 -5.21 5.63 -23.82
CA ALA A 280 -4.05 6.37 -24.31
C ALA A 280 -2.85 5.44 -24.65
N ILE A 281 -2.65 4.38 -23.86
CA ILE A 281 -1.63 3.36 -24.14
C ILE A 281 -2.05 2.54 -25.38
N GLN A 282 -3.29 2.08 -25.45
CA GLN A 282 -3.82 1.31 -26.58
C GLN A 282 -3.80 2.09 -27.90
N GLU A 283 -3.97 3.40 -27.88
CA GLU A 283 -3.85 4.26 -29.07
C GLU A 283 -2.50 4.10 -29.76
N LYS A 284 -1.42 3.88 -28.99
CA LYS A 284 -0.06 3.69 -29.53
C LYS A 284 0.31 2.22 -29.75
N PHE A 285 -0.07 1.34 -28.82
CA PHE A 285 0.32 -0.06 -28.84
C PHE A 285 -0.63 -0.95 -29.67
N GLY A 286 -1.88 -0.53 -29.85
CA GLY A 286 -2.95 -1.43 -30.32
C GLY A 286 -3.33 -2.43 -29.23
N MET A 287 -3.97 -3.53 -29.64
CA MET A 287 -4.39 -4.61 -28.73
C MET A 287 -3.41 -5.77 -28.66
N ASP A 288 -2.35 -5.77 -29.48
CA ASP A 288 -1.43 -6.88 -29.63
C ASP A 288 -0.39 -6.97 -28.49
N THR A 289 -0.12 -5.85 -27.82
CA THR A 289 0.78 -5.83 -26.67
C THR A 289 -0.04 -5.96 -25.39
N PRO A 290 0.02 -7.11 -24.67
CA PRO A 290 -0.79 -7.33 -23.47
C PRO A 290 -0.42 -6.38 -22.34
N ILE A 291 -1.43 -5.96 -21.54
CA ILE A 291 -1.28 -5.14 -20.34
C ILE A 291 -1.82 -5.93 -19.15
N TYR A 292 -0.95 -6.24 -18.21
CA TYR A 292 -1.28 -7.02 -17.01
C TYR A 292 -1.34 -6.12 -15.78
N PRO A 293 -2.53 -5.92 -15.16
CA PRO A 293 -2.71 -5.00 -14.04
C PRO A 293 -2.31 -5.60 -12.69
N ALA A 294 -1.92 -4.72 -11.77
CA ALA A 294 -1.99 -4.96 -10.34
C ALA A 294 -2.82 -3.84 -9.68
N ILE A 295 -3.47 -4.16 -8.57
CA ILE A 295 -4.19 -3.18 -7.75
C ILE A 295 -3.20 -2.43 -6.87
N GLY A 296 -3.20 -1.10 -6.93
CA GLY A 296 -2.54 -0.22 -5.97
C GLY A 296 -3.50 0.28 -4.90
N ASN A 297 -2.99 1.07 -3.96
CA ASN A 297 -3.83 1.56 -2.87
C ASN A 297 -4.75 2.72 -3.30
N HIS A 298 -4.43 3.39 -4.40
CA HIS A 298 -5.29 4.40 -5.02
C HIS A 298 -6.35 3.83 -5.97
N GLU A 299 -6.43 2.53 -6.20
CA GLU A 299 -7.51 1.93 -6.99
C GLU A 299 -8.82 1.82 -6.24
N LYS A 300 -8.94 2.47 -5.07
CA LYS A 300 -10.17 2.52 -4.26
C LYS A 300 -10.49 3.96 -3.81
N ALA A 301 -11.78 4.25 -3.64
CA ALA A 301 -12.26 5.47 -3.01
C ALA A 301 -13.27 5.12 -1.89
N PRO A 302 -13.01 5.50 -0.63
CA PRO A 302 -11.81 6.21 -0.15
C PRO A 302 -10.54 5.42 -0.36
N VAL A 303 -9.41 6.13 -0.58
CA VAL A 303 -8.10 5.53 -0.82
C VAL A 303 -7.68 4.66 0.38
N ASP A 304 -6.93 3.60 0.14
CA ASP A 304 -6.49 2.59 1.11
C ASP A 304 -7.60 1.65 1.64
N GLU A 305 -8.88 2.00 1.50
CA GLU A 305 -10.00 1.24 2.06
C GLU A 305 -10.50 0.14 1.11
N PHE A 306 -10.63 -1.09 1.62
CA PHE A 306 -11.14 -2.22 0.84
C PHE A 306 -11.85 -3.23 1.75
N HIS A 307 -13.10 -3.56 1.42
CA HIS A 307 -13.92 -4.45 2.26
C HIS A 307 -14.04 -5.89 1.72
N GLY A 308 -13.65 -6.15 0.47
CA GLY A 308 -13.68 -7.48 -0.14
C GLY A 308 -14.99 -7.84 -0.86
N ASP A 309 -16.01 -7.00 -0.80
CA ASP A 309 -17.27 -7.11 -1.55
C ASP A 309 -17.44 -5.96 -2.58
N GLU A 310 -16.35 -5.44 -3.08
CA GLU A 310 -16.24 -4.28 -3.98
C GLU A 310 -16.58 -4.65 -5.45
N THR A 311 -17.74 -5.26 -5.65
CA THR A 311 -18.10 -5.87 -6.94
C THR A 311 -18.14 -4.89 -8.10
N GLU A 312 -18.68 -3.68 -7.92
CA GLU A 312 -18.77 -2.67 -8.99
C GLU A 312 -17.39 -2.11 -9.39
N LEU A 313 -16.54 -1.82 -8.40
CA LEU A 313 -15.19 -1.34 -8.63
C LEU A 313 -14.36 -2.40 -9.38
N LEU A 314 -14.28 -3.60 -8.81
CA LEU A 314 -13.47 -4.67 -9.37
C LEU A 314 -13.99 -5.11 -10.74
N GLN A 315 -15.31 -5.11 -10.95
CA GLN A 315 -15.92 -5.36 -12.26
C GLN A 315 -15.49 -4.29 -13.27
N GLY A 316 -15.60 -3.00 -12.89
CA GLY A 316 -15.22 -1.89 -13.77
C GLY A 316 -13.74 -1.92 -14.15
N LEU A 317 -12.85 -2.22 -13.19
CA LEU A 317 -11.42 -2.40 -13.47
C LEU A 317 -11.16 -3.63 -14.34
N ALA A 318 -11.77 -4.77 -14.01
CA ALA A 318 -11.57 -6.02 -14.75
C ALA A 318 -12.02 -5.90 -16.21
N ASP A 319 -13.13 -5.20 -16.49
CA ASP A 319 -13.64 -4.97 -17.84
C ASP A 319 -12.66 -4.20 -18.72
N ILE A 320 -11.89 -3.27 -18.15
CA ILE A 320 -10.84 -2.52 -18.85
C ILE A 320 -9.73 -3.47 -19.33
N PHE A 321 -9.34 -4.44 -18.50
CA PHE A 321 -8.23 -5.36 -18.79
C PHE A 321 -8.68 -6.70 -19.39
N LYS A 322 -9.99 -6.94 -19.53
CA LYS A 322 -10.55 -8.18 -20.08
C LYS A 322 -9.89 -8.67 -21.37
N PRO A 323 -9.54 -7.78 -22.34
CA PRO A 323 -8.90 -8.23 -23.58
C PRO A 323 -7.55 -8.93 -23.39
N TYR A 324 -6.89 -8.76 -22.26
CA TYR A 324 -5.55 -9.26 -21.98
C TYR A 324 -5.51 -10.42 -20.97
N LEU A 325 -6.63 -10.70 -20.32
CA LEU A 325 -6.74 -11.72 -19.29
C LEU A 325 -7.41 -12.98 -19.87
N THR A 326 -6.97 -14.15 -19.39
CA THR A 326 -7.75 -15.37 -19.62
C THR A 326 -9.08 -15.29 -18.87
N ASP A 327 -10.08 -16.09 -19.28
CA ASP A 327 -11.38 -16.10 -18.61
C ASP A 327 -11.25 -16.37 -17.11
N GLU A 328 -10.38 -17.30 -16.71
CA GLU A 328 -10.12 -17.62 -15.30
C GLU A 328 -9.48 -16.45 -14.55
N ALA A 329 -8.47 -15.80 -15.15
CA ALA A 329 -7.82 -14.64 -14.58
C ALA A 329 -8.78 -13.45 -14.45
N TYR A 330 -9.60 -13.21 -15.46
CA TYR A 330 -10.65 -12.18 -15.44
C TYR A 330 -11.68 -12.44 -14.33
N GLU A 331 -12.20 -13.68 -14.21
CA GLU A 331 -13.16 -14.04 -13.17
C GLU A 331 -12.59 -13.90 -11.76
N THR A 332 -11.31 -14.26 -11.57
CA THR A 332 -10.63 -14.11 -10.28
C THR A 332 -10.36 -12.65 -9.96
N PHE A 333 -9.88 -11.88 -10.94
CA PHE A 333 -9.59 -10.45 -10.78
C PHE A 333 -10.85 -9.63 -10.46
N ARG A 334 -11.94 -9.82 -11.24
CA ARG A 334 -13.19 -9.09 -11.00
C ARG A 334 -13.86 -9.40 -9.67
N LYS A 335 -13.49 -10.52 -9.03
CA LYS A 335 -14.06 -10.94 -7.75
C LYS A 335 -13.20 -10.53 -6.55
N TYR A 336 -11.88 -10.56 -6.71
CA TYR A 336 -10.96 -10.44 -5.59
C TYR A 336 -9.85 -9.38 -5.78
N GLY A 337 -9.67 -8.85 -6.97
CA GLY A 337 -8.58 -7.92 -7.30
C GLY A 337 -7.21 -8.56 -7.41
N TYR A 338 -7.10 -9.90 -7.39
CA TYR A 338 -5.88 -10.65 -7.64
C TYR A 338 -6.12 -11.75 -8.69
N TYR A 339 -5.06 -12.22 -9.35
CA TYR A 339 -5.15 -13.27 -10.37
C TYR A 339 -3.78 -13.87 -10.67
N SER A 340 -3.79 -15.00 -11.41
CA SER A 340 -2.58 -15.57 -12.02
C SER A 340 -2.89 -16.14 -13.41
N MET A 341 -1.91 -16.09 -14.32
CA MET A 341 -2.01 -16.70 -15.64
C MET A 341 -0.64 -16.94 -16.26
N ILE A 342 -0.54 -17.89 -17.18
CA ILE A 342 0.64 -18.05 -18.04
C ILE A 342 0.63 -16.95 -19.10
N VAL A 343 1.74 -16.26 -19.26
CA VAL A 343 1.88 -15.13 -20.20
C VAL A 343 2.85 -15.41 -21.35
N LYS A 344 3.87 -16.19 -21.12
CA LYS A 344 4.87 -16.62 -22.13
C LYS A 344 5.41 -18.00 -21.74
N ASP A 345 5.44 -18.94 -22.66
CA ASP A 345 5.96 -20.29 -22.45
C ASP A 345 5.57 -20.89 -21.07
N LYS A 346 6.54 -20.98 -20.15
CA LYS A 346 6.36 -21.43 -18.77
C LYS A 346 6.37 -20.28 -17.75
N LEU A 347 6.28 -19.05 -18.21
CA LEU A 347 6.24 -17.89 -17.32
C LEU A 347 4.81 -17.60 -16.88
N ARG A 348 4.56 -17.73 -15.57
CA ARG A 348 3.33 -17.32 -14.91
C ARG A 348 3.49 -15.94 -14.29
N ILE A 349 2.54 -15.04 -14.53
CA ILE A 349 2.37 -13.84 -13.73
C ILE A 349 1.37 -14.14 -12.61
N VAL A 350 1.68 -13.63 -11.42
CA VAL A 350 0.80 -13.58 -10.26
C VAL A 350 0.67 -12.12 -9.82
N SER A 351 -0.54 -11.60 -9.82
CA SER A 351 -0.85 -10.27 -9.31
C SER A 351 -1.60 -10.41 -7.99
N ILE A 352 -1.11 -9.79 -6.92
CA ILE A 352 -1.77 -9.78 -5.61
C ILE A 352 -2.41 -8.42 -5.34
N ASN A 353 -3.50 -8.41 -4.56
CA ASN A 353 -4.21 -7.19 -4.21
C ASN A 353 -3.61 -6.59 -2.93
N CYS A 354 -2.87 -5.48 -3.06
CA CYS A 354 -2.19 -4.83 -1.93
C CYS A 354 -3.16 -4.27 -0.88
N LEU A 355 -4.39 -3.88 -1.26
CA LEU A 355 -5.40 -3.36 -0.34
C LEU A 355 -5.83 -4.37 0.73
N LEU A 356 -5.73 -5.68 0.44
CA LEU A 356 -5.94 -6.76 1.42
C LEU A 356 -4.80 -6.88 2.44
N CYS A 357 -3.73 -6.12 2.25
CA CYS A 357 -2.56 -6.07 3.11
C CYS A 357 -2.27 -4.66 3.64
N ASP A 358 -3.10 -3.66 3.29
CA ASP A 358 -2.86 -2.27 3.62
C ASP A 358 -3.09 -2.01 5.12
N SER A 359 -2.08 -1.48 5.77
CA SER A 359 -2.14 -1.09 7.19
C SER A 359 -3.04 0.12 7.44
N MET A 360 -3.39 0.85 6.39
CA MET A 360 -4.31 1.97 6.41
C MET A 360 -5.75 1.56 6.10
N ASN A 361 -5.99 0.30 5.73
CA ASN A 361 -7.32 -0.26 5.55
C ASN A 361 -7.95 -0.56 6.92
N PHE A 362 -8.87 0.31 7.36
CA PHE A 362 -9.53 0.17 8.65
C PHE A 362 -10.36 -1.10 8.79
N ASN A 363 -10.81 -1.70 7.69
CA ASN A 363 -11.54 -2.97 7.73
C ASN A 363 -10.65 -4.12 8.24
N LEU A 364 -9.34 -4.07 8.00
CA LEU A 364 -8.39 -5.06 8.50
C LEU A 364 -8.17 -4.99 10.02
N LEU A 365 -8.73 -4.01 10.73
CA LEU A 365 -8.73 -4.02 12.19
C LEU A 365 -9.56 -5.15 12.78
N TYR A 366 -10.58 -5.62 12.06
CA TYR A 366 -11.52 -6.61 12.57
C TYR A 366 -11.78 -7.80 11.62
N ASP A 367 -11.47 -7.71 10.33
CA ASP A 367 -11.71 -8.79 9.36
C ASP A 367 -10.51 -9.04 8.44
N PHE A 368 -9.90 -10.23 8.58
CA PHE A 368 -8.78 -10.71 7.78
C PHE A 368 -9.15 -11.87 6.83
N LYS A 369 -10.42 -12.19 6.70
CA LYS A 369 -10.86 -13.39 5.93
C LYS A 369 -10.38 -13.33 4.48
N GLN A 370 -10.53 -12.17 3.82
CA GLN A 370 -10.13 -12.01 2.42
C GLN A 370 -8.60 -12.05 2.26
N THR A 371 -7.86 -11.42 3.18
CA THR A 371 -6.40 -11.48 3.21
C THR A 371 -5.92 -12.91 3.35
N LYS A 372 -6.50 -13.67 4.27
CA LYS A 372 -6.20 -15.09 4.48
C LYS A 372 -6.53 -15.93 3.26
N ALA A 373 -7.69 -15.69 2.63
CA ALA A 373 -8.09 -16.37 1.40
C ALA A 373 -7.09 -16.11 0.26
N MET A 374 -6.60 -14.86 0.11
CA MET A 374 -5.58 -14.51 -0.88
C MET A 374 -4.27 -15.27 -0.64
N PHE A 375 -3.78 -15.37 0.60
CA PHE A 375 -2.56 -16.12 0.89
C PHE A 375 -2.73 -17.63 0.69
N THR A 376 -3.89 -18.20 1.02
CA THR A 376 -4.21 -19.62 0.74
C THR A 376 -4.25 -19.88 -0.77
N TRP A 377 -4.86 -18.96 -1.53
CA TRP A 377 -4.86 -19.01 -2.99
C TRP A 377 -3.44 -18.91 -3.56
N LEU A 378 -2.64 -17.96 -3.08
CA LEU A 378 -1.24 -17.77 -3.52
C LEU A 378 -0.38 -19.01 -3.26
N GLU A 379 -0.51 -19.63 -2.07
CA GLU A 379 0.14 -20.90 -1.74
C GLU A 379 -0.25 -22.00 -2.74
N GLY A 380 -1.54 -22.12 -3.07
CA GLY A 380 -2.04 -23.07 -4.07
C GLY A 380 -1.44 -22.82 -5.47
N VAL A 381 -1.44 -21.56 -5.93
CA VAL A 381 -0.88 -21.18 -7.23
C VAL A 381 0.62 -21.51 -7.32
N LEU A 382 1.40 -21.18 -6.29
CA LEU A 382 2.84 -21.46 -6.26
C LEU A 382 3.12 -22.97 -6.22
N SER A 383 2.34 -23.74 -5.45
CA SER A 383 2.45 -25.20 -5.41
C SER A 383 2.15 -25.84 -6.77
N GLU A 384 1.13 -25.35 -7.47
CA GLU A 384 0.78 -25.85 -8.80
C GLU A 384 1.84 -25.48 -9.83
N ALA A 385 2.31 -24.23 -9.81
CA ALA A 385 3.40 -23.78 -10.69
C ALA A 385 4.67 -24.61 -10.51
N GLU A 386 5.04 -24.96 -9.27
CA GLU A 386 6.19 -25.82 -8.98
C GLU A 386 6.02 -27.21 -9.60
N LYS A 387 4.84 -27.83 -9.44
CA LYS A 387 4.52 -29.15 -10.03
C LYS A 387 4.58 -29.16 -11.56
N ASN A 388 4.15 -28.06 -12.18
CA ASN A 388 4.12 -27.89 -13.63
C ASN A 388 5.49 -27.48 -14.21
N GLY A 389 6.48 -27.16 -13.37
CA GLY A 389 7.77 -26.65 -13.78
C GLY A 389 7.67 -25.25 -14.40
N GLU A 390 6.76 -24.45 -13.92
CA GLU A 390 6.57 -23.05 -14.30
C GLU A 390 7.49 -22.14 -13.48
N ILE A 391 7.83 -20.99 -14.05
CA ILE A 391 8.52 -19.89 -13.37
C ILE A 391 7.51 -18.79 -13.10
N VAL A 392 7.64 -18.12 -11.96
CA VAL A 392 6.67 -17.16 -11.46
C VAL A 392 7.30 -15.77 -11.33
N HIS A 393 6.61 -14.77 -11.87
CA HIS A 393 6.80 -13.36 -11.59
C HIS A 393 5.63 -12.83 -10.79
N ILE A 394 5.91 -12.20 -9.64
CA ILE A 394 4.88 -11.65 -8.75
C ILE A 394 4.83 -10.13 -8.92
N MET A 395 3.65 -9.59 -9.17
CA MET A 395 3.34 -8.16 -9.11
C MET A 395 2.62 -7.86 -7.80
N ASN A 396 3.19 -6.98 -7.01
CA ASN A 396 2.59 -6.44 -5.79
C ASN A 396 2.85 -4.94 -5.74
N HIS A 397 1.81 -4.12 -5.72
CA HIS A 397 2.01 -2.68 -5.70
C HIS A 397 2.89 -2.23 -4.52
N PHE A 398 2.62 -2.73 -3.31
CA PHE A 398 3.48 -2.41 -2.16
C PHE A 398 4.83 -3.11 -2.24
N PRO A 399 5.95 -2.38 -2.05
CA PRO A 399 7.26 -2.99 -1.92
C PRO A 399 7.43 -3.74 -0.59
N MET A 400 8.42 -4.60 -0.52
CA MET A 400 8.92 -5.19 0.72
C MET A 400 10.30 -4.60 1.04
N PRO A 401 10.50 -3.97 2.21
CA PRO A 401 9.50 -3.67 3.25
C PRO A 401 8.72 -2.39 2.98
N ASN A 402 7.52 -2.27 3.55
CA ASN A 402 6.73 -1.05 3.50
C ASN A 402 5.94 -0.83 4.80
N THR A 403 5.87 0.41 5.27
CA THR A 403 5.07 0.80 6.44
C THR A 403 3.56 0.72 6.19
N HIS A 404 3.13 0.82 4.94
CA HIS A 404 1.73 0.65 4.54
C HIS A 404 1.32 -0.82 4.41
N GLN A 405 2.25 -1.76 4.43
CA GLN A 405 1.92 -3.18 4.42
C GLN A 405 1.87 -3.74 5.84
N THR A 406 0.83 -4.51 6.16
CA THR A 406 0.73 -5.17 7.46
C THR A 406 1.88 -6.15 7.68
N ILE A 407 2.33 -6.24 8.93
CA ILE A 407 3.42 -7.15 9.34
C ILE A 407 3.10 -8.60 8.95
N GLN A 408 1.85 -9.00 9.13
CA GLN A 408 1.38 -10.35 8.81
C GLN A 408 1.55 -10.67 7.32
N CYS A 409 1.20 -9.74 6.43
CA CYS A 409 1.38 -9.93 4.99
C CYS A 409 2.86 -9.96 4.59
N THR A 410 3.67 -9.04 5.11
CA THR A 410 5.11 -8.99 4.81
C THR A 410 5.79 -10.31 5.14
N TRP A 411 5.60 -10.83 6.35
CA TRP A 411 6.23 -12.09 6.76
C TRP A 411 5.69 -13.31 6.00
N ARG A 412 4.38 -13.39 5.77
CA ARG A 412 3.80 -14.51 5.01
C ARG A 412 4.26 -14.52 3.56
N LEU A 413 4.32 -13.36 2.91
CA LEU A 413 4.88 -13.26 1.57
C LEU A 413 6.35 -13.68 1.55
N LYS A 414 7.17 -13.18 2.50
CA LYS A 414 8.57 -13.58 2.64
C LYS A 414 8.73 -15.10 2.78
N ILE A 415 7.93 -15.74 3.62
CA ILE A 415 7.97 -17.18 3.84
C ILE A 415 7.61 -17.96 2.56
N LEU A 416 6.61 -17.49 1.81
CA LEU A 416 6.27 -18.09 0.50
C LEU A 416 7.39 -17.89 -0.53
N LEU A 417 7.98 -16.70 -0.59
CA LEU A 417 9.14 -16.45 -1.46
C LEU A 417 10.31 -17.38 -1.11
N ASP A 418 10.55 -17.62 0.18
CA ASP A 418 11.58 -18.52 0.67
C ASP A 418 11.28 -19.98 0.25
N ARG A 419 10.07 -20.47 0.48
CA ARG A 419 9.64 -21.84 0.10
C ARG A 419 9.77 -22.06 -1.42
N TYR A 420 9.38 -21.09 -2.21
CA TYR A 420 9.29 -21.21 -3.66
C TYR A 420 10.43 -20.48 -4.41
N GLN A 421 11.58 -20.22 -3.76
CA GLN A 421 12.70 -19.47 -4.34
C GLN A 421 13.26 -20.07 -5.63
N ASN A 422 13.03 -21.37 -5.86
CA ASN A 422 13.46 -22.05 -7.08
C ASN A 422 12.63 -21.70 -8.31
N ILE A 423 11.40 -21.24 -8.12
CA ILE A 423 10.48 -20.90 -9.22
C ILE A 423 10.10 -19.43 -9.26
N VAL A 424 10.09 -18.70 -8.14
CA VAL A 424 9.85 -17.25 -8.15
C VAL A 424 11.15 -16.55 -8.57
N LYS A 425 11.13 -15.86 -9.72
CA LYS A 425 12.30 -15.22 -10.32
C LYS A 425 12.18 -13.70 -10.47
N GLY A 426 11.06 -13.12 -10.08
CA GLY A 426 10.84 -11.68 -10.08
C GLY A 426 9.76 -11.27 -9.10
N LEU A 427 9.99 -10.20 -8.34
CA LEU A 427 9.02 -9.51 -7.51
C LEU A 427 9.07 -8.03 -7.90
N PHE A 428 7.93 -7.50 -8.41
CA PHE A 428 7.84 -6.17 -9.00
C PHE A 428 6.85 -5.32 -8.23
N SER A 429 7.28 -4.11 -7.84
CA SER A 429 6.50 -3.20 -6.99
C SER A 429 6.55 -1.76 -7.51
N GLY A 430 5.64 -0.91 -6.99
CA GLY A 430 5.53 0.52 -7.23
C GLY A 430 5.47 1.32 -5.92
N HIS A 431 4.42 2.15 -5.78
CA HIS A 431 4.02 2.87 -4.56
C HIS A 431 4.94 4.00 -4.10
N SER A 432 6.22 3.87 -4.30
CA SER A 432 7.19 4.83 -3.73
C SER A 432 7.42 6.07 -4.60
N HIS A 433 6.94 6.05 -5.84
CA HIS A 433 7.21 7.01 -6.93
C HIS A 433 8.70 7.12 -7.31
N GLY A 434 9.61 6.91 -6.35
CA GLY A 434 11.05 6.76 -6.60
C GLY A 434 11.42 5.30 -6.88
N GLU A 435 12.65 5.09 -7.33
CA GLU A 435 13.14 3.75 -7.66
C GLU A 435 14.17 3.25 -6.64
N TYR A 436 14.12 1.98 -6.34
CA TYR A 436 15.15 1.29 -5.56
C TYR A 436 14.99 -0.22 -5.66
N LEU A 437 15.93 -0.94 -5.07
CA LEU A 437 15.88 -2.39 -4.94
C LEU A 437 15.91 -2.76 -3.45
N VAL A 438 15.33 -3.92 -3.13
CA VAL A 438 15.44 -4.51 -1.80
C VAL A 438 15.89 -5.96 -1.94
N MET A 439 16.92 -6.33 -1.17
CA MET A 439 17.37 -7.71 -1.08
C MET A 439 16.47 -8.49 -0.13
N VAL A 440 15.84 -9.54 -0.64
CA VAL A 440 15.00 -10.45 0.14
C VAL A 440 15.83 -11.65 0.58
N HIS A 441 15.82 -11.96 1.88
CA HIS A 441 16.62 -13.00 2.49
C HIS A 441 15.75 -14.17 2.98
N GLU A 442 16.35 -15.32 3.15
CA GLU A 442 15.68 -16.48 3.75
C GLU A 442 15.12 -16.16 5.14
N TYR A 443 14.02 -16.81 5.49
CA TYR A 443 13.31 -16.54 6.75
C TYR A 443 14.18 -16.87 7.97
N TYR A 444 14.74 -18.09 8.02
CA TYR A 444 15.58 -18.53 9.14
C TYR A 444 17.03 -18.07 9.03
N ASN A 445 17.56 -17.90 7.82
CA ASN A 445 18.92 -17.42 7.58
C ASN A 445 18.90 -16.03 6.93
N LYS A 446 18.70 -15.01 7.77
CA LYS A 446 18.56 -13.61 7.35
C LYS A 446 19.78 -13.03 6.61
N THR A 447 20.87 -13.78 6.48
CA THR A 447 22.09 -13.36 5.74
C THR A 447 22.20 -14.00 4.38
N THR A 448 21.33 -14.96 4.04
CA THR A 448 21.31 -15.61 2.72
C THR A 448 20.35 -14.88 1.78
N PRO A 449 20.85 -14.13 0.79
CA PRO A 449 20.00 -13.46 -0.18
C PRO A 449 19.36 -14.48 -1.12
N MET A 450 18.07 -14.35 -1.39
CA MET A 450 17.35 -15.28 -2.25
C MET A 450 16.63 -14.59 -3.41
N GLN A 451 16.28 -13.32 -3.29
CA GLN A 451 15.44 -12.62 -4.27
C GLN A 451 15.71 -11.12 -4.24
N ILE A 452 15.35 -10.45 -5.33
CA ILE A 452 15.32 -8.99 -5.42
C ILE A 452 13.86 -8.55 -5.55
N ASN A 453 13.44 -7.59 -4.73
CA ASN A 453 12.24 -6.82 -5.00
C ASN A 453 12.63 -5.60 -5.85
N TYR A 454 12.08 -5.52 -7.04
CA TYR A 454 12.31 -4.45 -8.01
C TYR A 454 11.22 -3.38 -7.82
N ILE A 455 11.57 -2.22 -7.27
CA ILE A 455 10.65 -1.11 -7.09
C ILE A 455 10.83 -0.15 -8.26
N GLY A 456 9.80 -0.07 -9.12
CA GLY A 456 9.76 0.83 -10.26
C GLY A 456 9.44 2.26 -9.83
N SER A 457 10.05 3.23 -10.52
CA SER A 457 9.65 4.64 -10.37
C SER A 457 8.29 4.91 -11.01
N GLY A 458 7.59 5.92 -10.46
CA GLY A 458 6.30 6.35 -10.97
C GLY A 458 6.38 7.18 -12.25
N LEU A 459 5.25 7.25 -12.96
CA LEU A 459 5.07 8.20 -14.05
C LEU A 459 4.60 9.57 -13.51
N THR A 460 4.06 9.62 -12.30
CA THR A 460 3.65 10.85 -11.64
C THR A 460 4.82 11.79 -11.35
N THR A 461 4.51 13.10 -11.32
CA THR A 461 5.43 14.16 -10.90
C THR A 461 5.28 14.55 -9.42
N TYR A 462 4.34 13.92 -8.71
CA TYR A 462 4.06 14.19 -7.31
C TYR A 462 5.26 13.83 -6.41
N SER A 463 5.45 14.60 -5.33
CA SER A 463 6.58 14.46 -4.39
C SER A 463 7.96 14.73 -5.02
N GLN A 464 8.01 15.54 -6.08
CA GLN A 464 9.24 15.94 -6.76
C GLN A 464 9.97 14.81 -7.50
N TYR A 465 9.23 13.99 -8.26
CA TYR A 465 9.81 12.99 -9.15
C TYR A 465 9.67 13.40 -10.62
N GLN A 466 10.56 12.92 -11.47
CA GLN A 466 10.43 13.02 -12.93
C GLN A 466 9.71 11.79 -13.47
N PRO A 467 8.83 11.94 -14.47
CA PRO A 467 8.16 10.82 -15.11
C PRO A 467 9.14 9.76 -15.57
N SER A 468 8.93 8.52 -15.16
CA SER A 468 9.88 7.44 -15.41
C SER A 468 9.16 6.10 -15.65
N PHE A 469 9.82 5.21 -16.40
CA PHE A 469 9.42 3.82 -16.60
C PHE A 469 10.65 2.97 -16.89
N ARG A 470 10.52 1.64 -16.89
CA ARG A 470 11.66 0.77 -17.19
C ARG A 470 11.30 -0.43 -18.06
N ILE A 471 12.33 -0.94 -18.76
CA ILE A 471 12.27 -2.19 -19.52
C ILE A 471 13.16 -3.20 -18.84
N TYR A 472 12.59 -4.32 -18.41
CA TYR A 472 13.33 -5.49 -17.95
C TYR A 472 13.68 -6.38 -19.13
N LEU A 473 14.87 -6.93 -19.10
CA LEU A 473 15.35 -7.99 -20.00
C LEU A 473 15.22 -9.32 -19.25
N VAL A 474 14.19 -10.08 -19.56
CA VAL A 474 13.90 -11.38 -18.95
C VAL A 474 14.44 -12.47 -19.86
N ASP A 475 15.35 -13.32 -19.34
CA ASP A 475 15.94 -14.42 -20.10
C ASP A 475 14.84 -15.38 -20.60
N LYS A 476 14.84 -15.69 -21.91
CA LYS A 476 13.79 -16.53 -22.52
C LYS A 476 13.86 -17.99 -22.09
N LYS A 477 15.03 -18.47 -21.64
CA LYS A 477 15.24 -19.86 -21.26
C LYS A 477 14.96 -20.10 -19.78
N GLU A 478 15.55 -19.27 -18.91
CA GLU A 478 15.51 -19.46 -17.46
C GLU A 478 14.52 -18.52 -16.76
N LEU A 479 13.97 -17.52 -17.49
CA LEU A 479 12.90 -16.59 -17.10
C LEU A 479 13.21 -15.73 -15.86
N TYR A 480 14.50 -15.50 -15.54
CA TYR A 480 14.94 -14.54 -14.54
C TYR A 480 15.18 -13.16 -15.17
N VAL A 481 15.22 -12.13 -14.35
CA VAL A 481 15.59 -10.77 -14.77
C VAL A 481 17.11 -10.71 -14.95
N GLN A 482 17.58 -10.58 -16.19
CA GLN A 482 18.99 -10.43 -16.52
C GLN A 482 19.48 -9.01 -16.22
N ASP A 483 18.71 -8.01 -16.63
CA ASP A 483 19.03 -6.60 -16.55
C ASP A 483 17.75 -5.77 -16.62
N TYR A 484 17.83 -4.47 -16.34
CA TYR A 484 16.81 -3.52 -16.74
C TYR A 484 17.42 -2.20 -17.21
N ILE A 485 16.67 -1.51 -18.07
CA ILE A 485 17.02 -0.20 -18.62
C ILE A 485 16.02 0.80 -18.08
N GLN A 486 16.50 1.82 -17.38
CA GLN A 486 15.67 2.89 -16.85
C GLN A 486 15.48 3.99 -17.90
N TYR A 487 14.25 4.45 -18.08
CA TYR A 487 13.89 5.59 -18.94
C TYR A 487 13.31 6.70 -18.08
N ARG A 488 13.67 7.95 -18.42
CA ARG A 488 13.26 9.12 -17.65
C ARG A 488 13.01 10.32 -18.57
N MET A 489 11.98 11.11 -18.27
CA MET A 489 11.72 12.34 -18.99
C MET A 489 12.51 13.49 -18.36
N ASN A 490 13.24 14.25 -19.17
CA ASN A 490 13.75 15.57 -18.76
C ASN A 490 12.57 16.55 -18.81
N LEU A 491 11.84 16.66 -17.68
CA LEU A 491 10.59 17.38 -17.62
C LEU A 491 10.74 18.89 -17.89
N ILE A 492 11.83 19.50 -17.43
CA ILE A 492 12.11 20.94 -17.65
C ILE A 492 12.27 21.19 -19.15
N GLU A 493 13.18 20.48 -19.79
CA GLU A 493 13.47 20.63 -21.20
C GLU A 493 12.25 20.26 -22.08
N SER A 494 11.50 19.23 -21.68
CA SER A 494 10.26 18.82 -22.37
C SER A 494 9.21 19.92 -22.36
N ASN A 495 9.04 20.60 -21.23
CA ASN A 495 8.09 21.72 -21.11
C ASN A 495 8.56 22.94 -21.92
N GLU A 496 9.85 23.27 -21.88
CA GLU A 496 10.43 24.39 -22.63
C GLU A 496 10.28 24.21 -24.14
N LYS A 497 10.55 23.01 -24.64
CA LYS A 497 10.49 22.68 -26.07
C LYS A 497 9.10 22.25 -26.54
N ARG A 498 8.19 21.94 -25.62
CA ARG A 498 6.89 21.31 -25.91
C ARG A 498 7.03 20.00 -26.71
N GLU A 499 8.12 19.27 -26.43
CA GLU A 499 8.46 17.99 -27.04
C GLU A 499 8.96 17.05 -25.92
N PRO A 500 8.50 15.77 -25.85
CA PRO A 500 8.90 14.87 -24.77
C PRO A 500 10.35 14.41 -24.96
N ILE A 501 11.24 14.86 -24.09
CA ILE A 501 12.67 14.53 -24.10
C ILE A 501 12.93 13.40 -23.11
N TRP A 502 13.15 12.20 -23.64
CA TRP A 502 13.47 11.01 -22.86
C TRP A 502 14.96 10.70 -22.91
N PHE A 503 15.52 10.24 -21.80
CA PHE A 503 16.91 9.76 -21.72
C PHE A 503 17.01 8.49 -20.90
N ILE A 504 18.14 7.79 -21.02
CA ILE A 504 18.51 6.59 -20.26
C ILE A 504 19.53 7.03 -19.21
N PRO A 505 19.18 7.12 -17.91
CA PRO A 505 20.14 7.45 -16.89
C PRO A 505 21.15 6.34 -16.64
N TYR A 506 20.73 5.07 -16.73
CA TYR A 506 21.60 3.91 -16.52
C TYR A 506 20.94 2.60 -16.99
N ASN A 507 21.79 1.56 -17.13
CA ASN A 507 21.40 0.16 -17.12
C ASN A 507 21.74 -0.44 -15.75
N ALA A 508 20.92 -1.36 -15.24
CA ALA A 508 21.10 -1.87 -13.88
C ALA A 508 22.43 -2.62 -13.69
N THR A 509 22.79 -3.51 -14.62
CA THR A 509 24.04 -4.26 -14.51
C THR A 509 25.28 -3.35 -14.47
N GLU A 510 25.26 -2.21 -15.16
CA GLU A 510 26.31 -1.20 -15.11
C GLU A 510 26.33 -0.47 -13.76
N LEU A 511 25.17 0.02 -13.28
CA LEU A 511 25.06 0.75 -12.02
C LEU A 511 25.51 -0.11 -10.82
N PHE A 512 25.12 -1.39 -10.81
CA PHE A 512 25.45 -2.32 -9.73
C PHE A 512 26.80 -3.02 -9.92
N ASN A 513 27.45 -2.82 -11.06
CA ASN A 513 28.69 -3.48 -11.46
C ASN A 513 28.62 -5.01 -11.30
N VAL A 514 27.59 -5.61 -11.89
CA VAL A 514 27.35 -7.05 -11.90
C VAL A 514 27.17 -7.57 -13.34
N THR A 515 27.45 -8.84 -13.55
CA THR A 515 27.24 -9.50 -14.85
C THR A 515 25.75 -9.74 -15.14
N SER A 516 24.98 -9.98 -14.10
CA SER A 516 23.55 -10.32 -14.16
C SER A 516 22.87 -9.97 -12.84
N LEU A 517 21.63 -9.49 -12.88
CA LEU A 517 20.80 -9.31 -11.67
C LEU A 517 20.39 -10.64 -11.04
N ASN A 518 20.56 -11.77 -11.76
CA ASN A 518 20.38 -13.11 -11.19
C ASN A 518 21.48 -13.49 -10.18
N ASP A 519 22.61 -12.76 -10.17
CA ASP A 519 23.66 -12.90 -9.16
C ASP A 519 23.27 -12.15 -7.86
N VAL A 520 22.33 -12.73 -7.13
CA VAL A 520 21.81 -12.11 -5.88
C VAL A 520 22.89 -12.00 -4.80
N GLU A 521 23.93 -12.85 -4.83
CA GLU A 521 25.02 -12.76 -3.87
C GLU A 521 25.92 -11.55 -4.12
N SER A 522 26.20 -11.24 -5.38
CA SER A 522 26.92 -10.01 -5.74
C SER A 522 26.06 -8.78 -5.51
N MET A 523 24.76 -8.85 -5.85
CA MET A 523 23.81 -7.78 -5.57
C MET A 523 23.74 -7.45 -4.06
N ALA A 524 23.71 -8.45 -3.19
CA ALA A 524 23.67 -8.23 -1.73
C ALA A 524 24.94 -7.57 -1.15
N LYS A 525 26.04 -7.54 -1.89
CA LYS A 525 27.29 -6.86 -1.50
C LYS A 525 27.34 -5.40 -1.95
N PHE A 526 26.40 -4.96 -2.76
CA PHE A 526 26.37 -3.60 -3.28
C PHE A 526 26.29 -2.57 -2.15
N LYS A 527 27.06 -1.50 -2.30
CA LYS A 527 27.04 -0.36 -1.37
C LYS A 527 26.43 0.85 -2.04
N ILE A 528 25.45 1.44 -1.36
CA ILE A 528 24.71 2.60 -1.87
C ILE A 528 25.67 3.76 -2.16
N THR A 529 25.70 4.17 -3.40
CA THR A 529 26.53 5.27 -3.91
C THR A 529 25.75 6.60 -3.95
N PRO A 530 26.42 7.76 -4.03
CA PRO A 530 25.75 9.04 -4.31
C PRO A 530 24.91 9.01 -5.58
N GLU A 531 25.42 8.37 -6.63
CA GLU A 531 24.75 8.22 -7.93
C GLU A 531 23.44 7.39 -7.79
N TYR A 532 23.48 6.27 -7.05
CA TYR A 532 22.28 5.48 -6.76
C TYR A 532 21.20 6.33 -6.08
N ILE A 533 21.57 7.19 -5.12
CA ILE A 533 20.61 8.08 -4.45
C ILE A 533 20.04 9.12 -5.42
N GLN A 534 20.88 9.67 -6.30
CA GLN A 534 20.41 10.57 -7.34
C GLN A 534 19.35 9.89 -8.21
N HIS A 535 19.60 8.69 -8.65
CA HIS A 535 18.65 7.90 -9.45
C HIS A 535 17.40 7.53 -8.65
N LYS A 536 17.53 7.14 -7.37
CA LYS A 536 16.38 6.88 -6.49
C LYS A 536 15.38 8.04 -6.45
N TYR A 537 15.86 9.26 -6.53
CA TYR A 537 15.04 10.48 -6.60
C TYR A 537 14.82 10.96 -8.04
N THR A 538 14.92 10.07 -9.02
CA THR A 538 14.65 10.31 -10.44
C THR A 538 15.40 11.51 -11.06
N ASP A 539 16.65 11.74 -10.64
CA ASP A 539 17.54 12.76 -11.17
C ASP A 539 16.92 14.19 -11.21
N VAL A 540 16.01 14.49 -10.30
CA VAL A 540 15.47 15.86 -10.19
C VAL A 540 16.57 16.84 -9.75
N PRO A 541 16.49 18.12 -10.11
CA PRO A 541 17.44 19.12 -9.64
C PRO A 541 17.61 19.10 -8.12
N GLY A 542 18.85 19.00 -7.64
CA GLY A 542 19.21 18.88 -6.21
C GLY A 542 19.22 17.44 -5.67
N SER A 543 18.92 16.41 -6.46
CA SER A 543 19.04 15.01 -6.05
C SER A 543 20.50 14.60 -5.82
N GLU A 544 21.44 15.19 -6.52
CA GLU A 544 22.88 15.01 -6.32
C GLU A 544 23.35 15.47 -4.93
N ASP A 545 22.75 16.50 -4.36
CA ASP A 545 23.07 16.93 -2.99
C ASP A 545 22.53 15.96 -1.94
N ARG A 546 21.35 15.36 -2.19
CA ARG A 546 20.85 14.22 -1.39
C ARG A 546 21.80 13.03 -1.44
N GLY A 547 22.40 12.75 -2.60
CA GLY A 547 23.40 11.70 -2.76
C GLY A 547 24.69 11.94 -1.98
N LYS A 548 25.08 13.18 -1.76
CA LYS A 548 26.25 13.55 -0.94
C LYS A 548 25.99 13.39 0.56
N ASP A 549 24.72 13.45 1.01
CA ASP A 549 24.36 13.29 2.41
C ASP A 549 24.58 11.85 2.90
N GLU A 550 25.42 11.71 3.92
CA GLU A 550 25.82 10.41 4.45
C GLU A 550 24.66 9.69 5.16
N GLY A 551 23.82 10.44 5.87
CA GLY A 551 22.63 9.92 6.55
C GLY A 551 21.60 9.37 5.56
N THR A 552 21.39 10.06 4.44
CA THR A 552 20.50 9.61 3.35
C THR A 552 21.01 8.29 2.74
N ARG A 553 22.32 8.18 2.45
CA ARG A 553 22.91 6.93 1.94
C ARG A 553 22.80 5.80 2.94
N TYR A 554 23.07 6.07 4.22
CA TYR A 554 22.94 5.06 5.27
C TYR A 554 21.51 4.53 5.41
N SER A 555 20.52 5.42 5.44
CA SER A 555 19.11 5.03 5.48
C SER A 555 18.69 4.21 4.25
N ALA A 556 19.17 4.59 3.06
CA ALA A 556 18.92 3.83 1.85
C ALA A 556 19.59 2.45 1.86
N GLN A 557 20.81 2.33 2.43
CA GLN A 557 21.47 1.03 2.61
C GLN A 557 20.65 0.13 3.55
N CYS A 558 20.14 0.66 4.67
CA CYS A 558 19.28 -0.10 5.56
C CYS A 558 18.03 -0.63 4.84
N THR A 559 17.41 0.18 3.96
CA THR A 559 16.25 -0.26 3.17
C THR A 559 16.64 -1.30 2.10
N TYR A 560 17.81 -1.17 1.50
CA TYR A 560 18.32 -2.12 0.50
C TYR A 560 18.62 -3.49 1.13
N ASP A 561 19.24 -3.50 2.31
CA ASP A 561 19.74 -4.70 2.98
C ASP A 561 18.65 -5.47 3.78
N HIS A 562 17.48 -4.87 4.04
CA HIS A 562 16.46 -5.45 4.91
C HIS A 562 15.08 -5.49 4.27
N ASP A 563 14.45 -6.63 4.34
CA ASP A 563 13.15 -6.96 3.72
C ASP A 563 11.96 -6.93 4.71
N ASN A 564 12.15 -6.38 5.90
CA ASN A 564 11.11 -6.14 6.88
C ASN A 564 11.37 -4.83 7.66
N MET A 565 10.29 -4.18 8.09
CA MET A 565 10.38 -2.85 8.71
C MET A 565 11.05 -2.86 10.08
N GLU A 566 11.00 -3.97 10.83
CA GLU A 566 11.63 -4.05 12.14
C GLU A 566 13.17 -3.96 12.03
N ASP A 567 13.75 -4.70 11.07
CA ASP A 567 15.18 -4.65 10.82
C ASP A 567 15.61 -3.31 10.21
N VAL A 568 14.78 -2.69 9.33
CA VAL A 568 15.02 -1.32 8.81
C VAL A 568 15.04 -0.30 9.94
N PHE A 569 14.06 -0.32 10.84
CA PHE A 569 14.02 0.60 11.98
C PHE A 569 15.18 0.41 12.95
N ASN A 570 15.56 -0.84 13.22
CA ASN A 570 16.74 -1.15 14.04
C ASN A 570 18.03 -0.64 13.39
N CYS A 571 18.17 -0.79 12.08
CA CYS A 571 19.31 -0.31 11.31
C CYS A 571 19.40 1.21 11.31
N THR A 572 18.30 1.90 10.99
CA THR A 572 18.28 3.37 10.84
C THR A 572 18.31 4.12 12.17
N GLY A 573 18.05 3.45 13.30
CA GLY A 573 17.93 4.10 14.60
C GLY A 573 16.71 5.06 14.69
N TYR A 574 15.63 4.74 13.99
CA TYR A 574 14.42 5.58 13.97
C TYR A 574 13.91 5.87 15.38
N SER A 575 13.54 7.13 15.63
CA SER A 575 12.91 7.54 16.88
C SER A 575 11.59 6.79 17.08
N VAL A 576 11.37 6.26 18.29
CA VAL A 576 10.10 5.65 18.72
C VAL A 576 8.88 6.58 18.60
N PHE A 577 9.10 7.86 18.32
CA PHE A 577 8.07 8.87 18.09
C PHE A 577 7.86 9.18 16.60
N SER A 578 8.55 8.49 15.66
CA SER A 578 8.29 8.68 14.24
C SER A 578 6.91 8.10 13.88
N GLU A 579 6.18 8.79 13.00
CA GLU A 579 4.86 8.36 12.52
C GLU A 579 4.91 6.94 11.94
N SER A 580 5.93 6.66 11.11
CA SER A 580 6.14 5.32 10.52
C SER A 580 6.35 4.24 11.58
N TYR A 581 7.06 4.53 12.67
CA TYR A 581 7.25 3.58 13.77
C TYR A 581 5.97 3.38 14.59
N LEU A 582 5.21 4.44 14.83
CA LEU A 582 3.92 4.35 15.52
C LEU A 582 2.91 3.54 14.71
N LEU A 583 2.86 3.73 13.39
CA LEU A 583 2.03 2.93 12.49
C LEU A 583 2.45 1.45 12.51
N TYR A 584 3.75 1.17 12.47
CA TYR A 584 4.29 -0.17 12.62
C TYR A 584 3.89 -0.81 13.97
N LEU A 585 4.01 -0.09 15.09
CA LEU A 585 3.61 -0.59 16.41
C LEU A 585 2.11 -0.84 16.48
N PHE A 586 1.29 0.04 15.92
CA PHE A 586 -0.16 -0.14 15.85
C PHE A 586 -0.51 -1.43 15.11
N ASN A 587 0.10 -1.69 13.97
CA ASN A 587 -0.05 -2.93 13.21
C ASN A 587 0.39 -4.16 13.99
N LYS A 588 1.50 -4.07 14.73
CA LYS A 588 2.02 -5.19 15.53
C LYS A 588 1.05 -5.61 16.65
N VAL A 589 0.30 -4.65 17.19
CA VAL A 589 -0.63 -4.88 18.32
C VAL A 589 -2.05 -5.20 17.85
N SER A 590 -2.51 -4.56 16.78
CA SER A 590 -3.91 -4.58 16.36
C SER A 590 -4.26 -5.78 15.48
N VAL A 591 -3.29 -6.30 14.74
CA VAL A 591 -3.49 -7.29 13.70
C VAL A 591 -3.10 -8.67 14.20
N LYS A 592 -4.09 -9.49 14.55
CA LYS A 592 -3.91 -10.90 14.91
C LYS A 592 -4.55 -11.79 13.87
N TRP A 593 -3.79 -12.74 13.36
CA TRP A 593 -4.24 -13.72 12.36
C TRP A 593 -4.89 -14.90 13.04
N GLU A 594 -6.19 -15.03 12.97
CA GLU A 594 -6.95 -16.20 13.48
C GLU A 594 -6.71 -17.45 12.61
N LYS A 595 -6.60 -18.62 13.25
CA LYS A 595 -6.45 -19.92 12.54
C LYS A 595 -7.68 -20.29 11.72
#